data_78ff13b1ce32a736839e417d228fcdc9
#
_entry.id   78ff13b1ce32a736839e417d228fcdc9
#
_cell.length_a   1.000
_cell.length_b   1.000
_cell.length_c   1.000
_cell.angle_alpha   90.00
_cell.angle_beta   90.00
_cell.angle_gamma   90.00
#
_symmetry.space_group_name_H-M   'P 1'
#
loop_
_entity.id
_entity.type
_entity.pdbx_description
1 polymer ?
#
loop_
_entity_poly.entity_id
_entity_poly.type
_entity_poly.pdbx_seq_one_letter_code
_entity_poly.pdbx_strand_id
1 'polypeptide(L)'
;MKHILILLLLAFTILNAQIAKVTALKGDVLIKRNGQFKIAKLNSAINKLDIITTEKNARIQLLFKDNTMISIGKNSTLDIEDYLYDVGKKPKAKFKFGNGTFKAITGKIGKLNPRGFQLKSKTASMGIRGTIVGLELSDKEEVYMVPEGKVELKIGTRTFILNEGQMFVRQENKPLDRPRKLDKKRRDQMERRSGARDNERESGFGERTQTKSVNTVEKCNYR
;
A
#
# COMPACT_ATOMS: atom_id res chain seq x y z
N MET A 1 -21.76 13.32 -45.21
CA MET A 1 -22.29 13.15 -43.84
C MET A 1 -21.97 11.78 -43.23
N LYS A 2 -21.97 10.65 -43.99
CA LYS A 2 -21.65 9.30 -43.45
C LYS A 2 -20.22 9.13 -42.92
N HIS A 3 -19.22 9.83 -43.49
CA HIS A 3 -17.82 9.73 -43.08
C HIS A 3 -17.49 10.52 -41.79
N ILE A 4 -18.28 11.56 -41.48
CA ILE A 4 -18.14 12.35 -40.23
C ILE A 4 -18.61 11.53 -39.02
N LEU A 5 -19.63 10.69 -39.19
CA LEU A 5 -20.15 9.83 -38.11
C LEU A 5 -19.18 8.72 -37.72
N ILE A 6 -18.38 8.22 -38.67
CA ILE A 6 -17.36 7.17 -38.45
C ILE A 6 -16.14 7.76 -37.67
N LEU A 7 -15.78 9.01 -37.93
CA LEU A 7 -14.69 9.68 -37.22
C LEU A 7 -15.04 9.97 -35.73
N LEU A 8 -16.32 10.20 -35.44
CA LEU A 8 -16.80 10.44 -34.06
C LEU A 8 -16.80 9.16 -33.20
N LEU A 9 -16.94 7.99 -33.83
CA LEU A 9 -16.91 6.69 -33.09
C LEU A 9 -15.52 6.23 -32.67
N LEU A 10 -14.46 6.72 -33.31
CA LEU A 10 -13.07 6.39 -32.98
C LEU A 10 -12.49 7.19 -31.81
N ALA A 11 -13.20 8.21 -31.31
CA ALA A 11 -12.76 9.06 -30.21
C ALA A 11 -13.16 8.54 -28.81
N PHE A 12 -13.66 7.29 -28.68
CA PHE A 12 -13.87 6.66 -27.38
C PHE A 12 -12.53 6.22 -26.80
N THR A 13 -11.67 7.19 -26.47
CA THR A 13 -10.50 6.96 -25.63
C THR A 13 -10.99 6.47 -24.29
N ILE A 14 -10.68 5.22 -23.98
CA ILE A 14 -10.88 4.65 -22.63
C ILE A 14 -10.12 5.55 -21.65
N LEU A 15 -10.84 6.44 -21.00
CA LEU A 15 -10.30 7.32 -19.96
C LEU A 15 -9.94 6.43 -18.75
N ASN A 16 -8.76 5.82 -18.80
CA ASN A 16 -8.23 5.09 -17.67
C ASN A 16 -8.00 6.10 -16.54
N ALA A 17 -8.94 6.21 -15.63
CA ALA A 17 -8.86 7.15 -14.53
C ALA A 17 -7.66 6.82 -13.66
N GLN A 18 -6.70 7.74 -13.59
CA GLN A 18 -5.60 7.68 -12.64
C GLN A 18 -6.14 7.49 -11.21
N ILE A 19 -5.65 6.49 -10.50
CA ILE A 19 -6.03 6.20 -9.11
C ILE A 19 -4.96 6.57 -8.10
N ALA A 20 -3.69 6.62 -8.54
CA ALA A 20 -2.55 7.01 -7.72
C ALA A 20 -1.48 7.69 -8.57
N LYS A 21 -0.49 8.28 -7.92
CA LYS A 21 0.72 8.83 -8.55
C LYS A 21 1.97 8.36 -7.83
N VAL A 22 3.09 8.35 -8.55
CA VAL A 22 4.42 8.12 -7.99
C VAL A 22 4.89 9.39 -7.29
N THR A 23 5.16 9.31 -5.99
CA THR A 23 5.60 10.47 -5.15
C THR A 23 7.08 10.41 -4.82
N ALA A 24 7.70 9.22 -4.85
CA ALA A 24 9.15 9.07 -4.75
C ALA A 24 9.59 7.84 -5.54
N LEU A 25 10.78 7.90 -6.11
CA LEU A 25 11.33 6.85 -6.96
C LEU A 25 12.85 6.83 -6.88
N LYS A 26 13.43 5.63 -6.78
CA LYS A 26 14.86 5.39 -6.94
C LYS A 26 15.08 4.10 -7.71
N GLY A 27 16.03 4.11 -8.67
CA GLY A 27 16.36 2.94 -9.49
C GLY A 27 15.28 2.58 -10.50
N ASP A 28 15.37 1.39 -11.08
CA ASP A 28 14.52 0.95 -12.17
C ASP A 28 13.25 0.29 -11.67
N VAL A 29 12.12 0.87 -12.06
CA VAL A 29 10.79 0.38 -11.71
C VAL A 29 9.95 0.29 -12.97
N LEU A 30 9.29 -0.84 -13.15
CA LEU A 30 8.42 -1.12 -14.28
C LEU A 30 6.94 -1.09 -13.86
N ILE A 31 6.13 -0.49 -14.69
CA ILE A 31 4.67 -0.53 -14.61
C ILE A 31 4.18 -1.35 -15.80
N LYS A 32 3.57 -2.50 -15.54
CA LYS A 32 2.87 -3.29 -16.55
C LYS A 32 1.41 -2.87 -16.59
N ARG A 33 0.97 -2.39 -17.75
CA ARG A 33 -0.42 -1.95 -18.02
C ARG A 33 -0.89 -2.55 -19.33
N ASN A 34 -2.01 -3.28 -19.33
CA ASN A 34 -2.56 -3.92 -20.53
C ASN A 34 -1.52 -4.74 -21.31
N GLY A 35 -0.69 -5.49 -20.60
CA GLY A 35 0.39 -6.30 -21.20
C GLY A 35 1.66 -5.54 -21.58
N GLN A 36 1.64 -4.22 -21.66
CA GLN A 36 2.80 -3.38 -22.01
C GLN A 36 3.58 -2.94 -20.78
N PHE A 37 4.91 -2.88 -20.88
CA PHE A 37 5.78 -2.37 -19.85
C PHE A 37 6.16 -0.91 -20.09
N LYS A 38 6.13 -0.10 -19.04
CA LYS A 38 6.56 1.30 -19.02
C LYS A 38 7.52 1.51 -17.85
N ILE A 39 8.57 2.28 -18.06
CA ILE A 39 9.46 2.71 -16.98
C ILE A 39 8.72 3.77 -16.15
N ALA A 40 8.66 3.56 -14.84
CA ALA A 40 8.10 4.53 -13.92
C ALA A 40 8.98 5.78 -13.81
N LYS A 41 8.38 6.94 -13.70
CA LYS A 41 9.02 8.23 -13.42
C LYS A 41 8.29 8.90 -12.27
N LEU A 42 8.94 9.89 -11.63
CA LEU A 42 8.26 10.74 -10.66
C LEU A 42 6.98 11.34 -11.30
N ASN A 43 5.90 11.40 -10.54
CA ASN A 43 4.56 11.80 -10.99
C ASN A 43 3.90 10.90 -12.06
N SER A 44 4.49 9.75 -12.40
CA SER A 44 3.79 8.79 -13.28
C SER A 44 2.42 8.44 -12.71
N ALA A 45 1.41 8.47 -13.59
CA ALA A 45 0.05 8.05 -13.27
C ALA A 45 -0.02 6.54 -13.11
N ILE A 46 -0.64 6.10 -12.03
CA ILE A 46 -0.95 4.69 -11.75
C ILE A 46 -2.44 4.48 -11.93
N ASN A 47 -2.80 3.42 -12.62
CA ASN A 47 -4.17 3.05 -12.93
C ASN A 47 -4.56 1.74 -12.24
N LYS A 48 -5.85 1.48 -12.19
CA LYS A 48 -6.38 0.18 -11.80
C LYS A 48 -5.82 -0.92 -12.72
N LEU A 49 -5.53 -2.09 -12.18
CA LEU A 49 -4.95 -3.25 -12.85
C LEU A 49 -3.49 -3.08 -13.29
N ASP A 50 -2.83 -2.00 -12.87
CA ASP A 50 -1.37 -1.91 -13.05
C ASP A 50 -0.66 -2.89 -12.12
N ILE A 51 0.42 -3.48 -12.64
CA ILE A 51 1.38 -4.25 -11.85
C ILE A 51 2.69 -3.47 -11.80
N ILE A 52 3.17 -3.21 -10.59
CA ILE A 52 4.40 -2.47 -10.34
C ILE A 52 5.49 -3.46 -9.91
N THR A 53 6.64 -3.44 -10.59
CA THR A 53 7.80 -4.28 -10.26
C THR A 53 9.03 -3.42 -10.05
N THR A 54 9.69 -3.62 -8.92
CA THR A 54 10.95 -2.93 -8.57
C THR A 54 12.15 -3.87 -8.73
N GLU A 55 13.22 -3.36 -9.31
CA GLU A 55 14.47 -4.08 -9.50
C GLU A 55 15.33 -4.11 -8.20
N LYS A 56 16.50 -4.77 -8.26
CA LYS A 56 17.40 -5.05 -7.14
C LYS A 56 17.78 -3.83 -6.29
N ASN A 57 17.95 -2.66 -6.91
CA ASN A 57 18.35 -1.42 -6.23
C ASN A 57 17.26 -0.35 -6.31
N ALA A 58 16.05 -0.77 -6.64
CA ALA A 58 14.93 0.14 -6.84
C ALA A 58 13.99 0.20 -5.64
N ARG A 59 13.28 1.31 -5.54
CA ARG A 59 12.18 1.54 -4.60
C ARG A 59 11.25 2.60 -5.15
N ILE A 60 9.99 2.54 -4.78
CA ILE A 60 8.97 3.47 -5.22
C ILE A 60 7.94 3.72 -4.12
N GLN A 61 7.38 4.92 -4.10
CA GLN A 61 6.24 5.27 -3.27
C GLN A 61 5.07 5.69 -4.14
N LEU A 62 3.90 5.16 -3.83
CA LEU A 62 2.65 5.45 -4.48
C LEU A 62 1.71 6.17 -3.52
N LEU A 63 1.13 7.29 -3.95
CA LEU A 63 0.09 8.00 -3.23
C LEU A 63 -1.23 7.89 -3.99
N PHE A 64 -2.21 7.23 -3.39
CA PHE A 64 -3.54 7.02 -3.95
C PHE A 64 -4.47 8.20 -3.66
N LYS A 65 -5.55 8.33 -4.43
CA LYS A 65 -6.54 9.42 -4.30
C LYS A 65 -7.21 9.47 -2.93
N ASP A 66 -7.34 8.34 -2.24
CA ASP A 66 -7.90 8.25 -0.89
C ASP A 66 -6.87 8.53 0.22
N ASN A 67 -5.67 8.98 -0.14
CA ASN A 67 -4.50 9.16 0.72
C ASN A 67 -3.91 7.84 1.28
N THR A 68 -4.25 6.69 0.71
CA THR A 68 -3.46 5.48 0.94
C THR A 68 -2.06 5.69 0.37
N MET A 69 -1.03 5.32 1.15
CA MET A 69 0.36 5.36 0.72
C MET A 69 0.96 3.97 0.77
N ILE A 70 1.59 3.54 -0.33
CA ILE A 70 2.30 2.26 -0.40
C ILE A 70 3.75 2.53 -0.80
N SER A 71 4.69 2.20 0.09
CA SER A 71 6.13 2.18 -0.19
C SER A 71 6.55 0.75 -0.52
N ILE A 72 7.28 0.59 -1.61
CA ILE A 72 7.69 -0.68 -2.20
C ILE A 72 9.22 -0.71 -2.26
N GLY A 73 9.82 -1.69 -1.61
CA GLY A 73 11.28 -1.90 -1.58
C GLY A 73 11.78 -2.62 -2.83
N LYS A 74 13.02 -3.08 -2.76
CA LYS A 74 13.70 -3.79 -3.86
C LYS A 74 13.10 -5.18 -4.14
N ASN A 75 13.25 -5.66 -5.39
CA ASN A 75 12.81 -7.00 -5.82
C ASN A 75 11.36 -7.30 -5.42
N SER A 76 10.48 -6.36 -5.61
CA SER A 76 9.10 -6.41 -5.10
C SER A 76 8.10 -6.29 -6.23
N THR A 77 6.95 -6.94 -6.07
CA THR A 77 5.84 -6.84 -7.02
C THR A 77 4.55 -6.49 -6.31
N LEU A 78 3.87 -5.44 -6.78
CA LEU A 78 2.55 -5.02 -6.33
C LEU A 78 1.57 -5.10 -7.50
N ASP A 79 0.49 -5.85 -7.35
CA ASP A 79 -0.63 -5.91 -8.27
C ASP A 79 -1.83 -5.16 -7.68
N ILE A 80 -2.38 -4.21 -8.42
CA ILE A 80 -3.55 -3.42 -8.05
C ILE A 80 -4.79 -4.12 -8.61
N GLU A 81 -5.33 -5.10 -7.88
CA GLU A 81 -6.46 -5.92 -8.35
C GLU A 81 -7.75 -5.10 -8.50
N ASP A 82 -8.00 -4.16 -7.58
CA ASP A 82 -9.21 -3.32 -7.62
C ASP A 82 -8.99 -2.02 -6.85
N TYR A 83 -9.61 -0.95 -7.34
CA TYR A 83 -9.63 0.35 -6.66
C TYR A 83 -10.83 1.15 -7.13
N LEU A 84 -11.61 1.68 -6.18
CA LEU A 84 -12.74 2.57 -6.42
C LEU A 84 -12.81 3.59 -5.29
N TYR A 85 -12.70 4.85 -5.62
CA TYR A 85 -12.86 5.96 -4.68
C TYR A 85 -13.53 7.15 -5.40
N ASP A 86 -14.84 7.02 -5.59
CA ASP A 86 -15.69 7.99 -6.29
C ASP A 86 -16.84 8.42 -5.39
N VAL A 87 -17.34 9.64 -5.59
CA VAL A 87 -18.50 10.16 -4.89
C VAL A 87 -19.74 9.30 -5.18
N GLY A 88 -20.51 8.99 -4.16
CA GLY A 88 -21.76 8.21 -4.27
C GLY A 88 -21.56 6.71 -4.47
N LYS A 89 -20.32 6.21 -4.53
CA LYS A 89 -20.04 4.77 -4.65
C LYS A 89 -19.41 4.24 -3.38
N LYS A 90 -19.70 2.96 -3.05
CA LYS A 90 -19.05 2.28 -1.93
C LYS A 90 -17.57 2.09 -2.24
N PRO A 91 -16.65 2.74 -1.50
CA PRO A 91 -15.24 2.73 -1.83
C PRO A 91 -14.62 1.35 -1.56
N LYS A 92 -13.63 0.96 -2.36
CA LYS A 92 -12.89 -0.30 -2.20
C LYS A 92 -11.47 -0.21 -2.74
N ALA A 93 -10.57 -1.01 -2.15
CA ALA A 93 -9.19 -1.18 -2.61
C ALA A 93 -8.74 -2.62 -2.35
N LYS A 94 -8.14 -3.25 -3.36
CA LYS A 94 -7.58 -4.59 -3.26
C LYS A 94 -6.20 -4.61 -3.87
N PHE A 95 -5.21 -4.95 -3.06
CA PHE A 95 -3.82 -5.00 -3.44
C PHE A 95 -3.27 -6.41 -3.19
N LYS A 96 -2.57 -6.95 -4.17
CA LYS A 96 -1.86 -8.23 -4.03
C LYS A 96 -0.36 -7.98 -4.07
N PHE A 97 0.30 -8.40 -3.01
CA PHE A 97 1.74 -8.28 -2.83
C PHE A 97 2.40 -9.61 -3.21
N GLY A 98 3.33 -9.56 -4.14
CA GLY A 98 4.25 -10.64 -4.44
C GLY A 98 5.41 -10.69 -3.45
N ASN A 99 6.56 -11.24 -3.89
CA ASN A 99 7.77 -11.18 -3.09
C ASN A 99 8.22 -9.73 -2.89
N GLY A 100 8.92 -9.46 -1.80
CA GLY A 100 9.49 -8.15 -1.52
C GLY A 100 9.21 -7.57 -0.14
N THR A 101 9.47 -6.28 0.01
CA THR A 101 9.25 -5.53 1.26
C THR A 101 8.34 -4.34 0.99
N PHE A 102 7.32 -4.19 1.83
CA PHE A 102 6.31 -3.16 1.65
C PHE A 102 5.94 -2.50 2.97
N LYS A 103 5.58 -1.22 2.90
CA LYS A 103 4.88 -0.50 3.98
C LYS A 103 3.62 0.10 3.37
N ALA A 104 2.46 -0.20 3.94
CA ALA A 104 1.19 0.37 3.55
C ALA A 104 0.61 1.19 4.71
N ILE A 105 0.26 2.44 4.42
CA ILE A 105 -0.46 3.35 5.33
C ILE A 105 -1.84 3.52 4.74
N THR A 106 -2.88 3.10 5.45
CA THR A 106 -4.25 3.14 4.94
C THR A 106 -4.83 4.54 4.94
N GLY A 107 -5.46 4.89 3.84
CA GLY A 107 -6.15 6.16 3.66
C GLY A 107 -7.62 6.13 4.07
N LYS A 108 -8.42 6.93 3.37
CA LYS A 108 -9.85 7.12 3.65
C LYS A 108 -10.69 5.86 3.40
N ILE A 109 -10.35 5.04 2.39
CA ILE A 109 -11.10 3.79 2.09
C ILE A 109 -11.09 2.87 3.31
N GLY A 110 -9.93 2.66 3.96
CA GLY A 110 -9.81 1.81 5.15
C GLY A 110 -10.65 2.28 6.34
N LYS A 111 -10.96 3.58 6.41
CA LYS A 111 -11.85 4.18 7.44
C LYS A 111 -13.32 4.09 7.04
N LEU A 112 -13.66 4.40 5.79
CA LEU A 112 -15.04 4.46 5.28
C LEU A 112 -15.64 3.08 5.02
N ASN A 113 -14.84 2.14 4.53
CA ASN A 113 -15.25 0.77 4.23
C ASN A 113 -14.13 -0.23 4.57
N PRO A 114 -13.90 -0.56 5.84
CA PRO A 114 -12.83 -1.48 6.25
C PRO A 114 -12.90 -2.86 5.56
N ARG A 115 -14.11 -3.39 5.32
CA ARG A 115 -14.30 -4.66 4.61
C ARG A 115 -13.95 -4.58 3.12
N GLY A 116 -13.97 -3.38 2.55
CA GLY A 116 -13.59 -3.12 1.16
C GLY A 116 -12.11 -2.89 0.96
N PHE A 117 -11.33 -2.73 2.04
CA PHE A 117 -9.88 -2.56 1.96
C PHE A 117 -9.18 -3.88 2.29
N GLN A 118 -8.57 -4.49 1.28
CA GLN A 118 -7.95 -5.80 1.39
C GLN A 118 -6.53 -5.80 0.87
N LEU A 119 -5.62 -6.35 1.66
CA LEU A 119 -4.26 -6.68 1.24
C LEU A 119 -4.15 -8.20 1.16
N LYS A 120 -3.49 -8.71 0.13
CA LYS A 120 -3.26 -10.13 -0.07
C LYS A 120 -1.78 -10.39 -0.28
N SER A 121 -1.26 -11.49 0.26
CA SER A 121 -0.01 -12.10 -0.14
C SER A 121 -0.28 -13.39 -0.92
N LYS A 122 0.77 -14.17 -1.17
CA LYS A 122 0.65 -15.50 -1.78
C LYS A 122 -0.21 -16.44 -0.93
N THR A 123 -0.13 -16.35 0.40
CA THR A 123 -0.73 -17.31 1.32
C THR A 123 -1.77 -16.73 2.28
N ALA A 124 -1.84 -15.40 2.38
CA ALA A 124 -2.71 -14.74 3.35
C ALA A 124 -3.54 -13.62 2.75
N SER A 125 -4.66 -13.33 3.40
CA SER A 125 -5.44 -12.11 3.19
C SER A 125 -5.55 -11.32 4.49
N MET A 126 -5.51 -10.00 4.38
CA MET A 126 -5.55 -9.07 5.51
C MET A 126 -6.71 -8.11 5.33
N GLY A 127 -7.60 -8.08 6.32
CA GLY A 127 -8.57 -7.01 6.54
C GLY A 127 -7.97 -5.98 7.49
N ILE A 128 -8.04 -4.70 7.14
CA ILE A 128 -7.41 -3.63 7.92
C ILE A 128 -8.34 -2.45 8.16
N ARG A 129 -8.15 -1.80 9.32
CA ARG A 129 -8.95 -0.64 9.72
C ARG A 129 -8.04 0.44 10.32
N GLY A 130 -7.71 1.48 9.51
CA GLY A 130 -6.90 2.61 9.97
C GLY A 130 -5.53 2.17 10.50
N THR A 131 -4.68 1.58 9.65
CA THR A 131 -3.55 0.76 10.08
C THR A 131 -2.29 1.12 9.28
N ILE A 132 -1.15 1.01 9.92
CA ILE A 132 0.16 0.90 9.25
C ILE A 132 0.54 -0.58 9.24
N VAL A 133 0.79 -1.12 8.05
CA VAL A 133 1.18 -2.52 7.85
C VAL A 133 2.55 -2.58 7.18
N GLY A 134 3.44 -3.40 7.71
CA GLY A 134 4.69 -3.79 7.08
C GLY A 134 4.63 -5.23 6.60
N LEU A 135 5.16 -5.50 5.42
CA LEU A 135 5.21 -6.84 4.84
C LEU A 135 6.64 -7.13 4.39
N GLU A 136 7.17 -8.28 4.76
CA GLU A 136 8.36 -8.87 4.17
C GLU A 136 7.98 -10.26 3.66
N LEU A 137 7.96 -10.42 2.34
CA LEU A 137 7.41 -11.59 1.67
C LEU A 137 8.47 -12.27 0.82
N SER A 138 8.67 -13.55 1.06
CA SER A 138 9.47 -14.44 0.23
C SER A 138 8.82 -15.81 0.15
N ASP A 139 9.31 -16.70 -0.72
CA ASP A 139 8.78 -18.05 -0.81
C ASP A 139 8.98 -18.84 0.48
N LYS A 140 10.08 -18.61 1.20
CA LYS A 140 10.42 -19.32 2.44
C LYS A 140 9.79 -18.73 3.70
N GLU A 141 9.58 -17.42 3.74
CA GLU A 141 9.08 -16.71 4.92
C GLU A 141 8.23 -15.52 4.52
N GLU A 142 7.09 -15.38 5.18
CA GLU A 142 6.22 -14.19 5.10
C GLU A 142 6.10 -13.59 6.50
N VAL A 143 6.39 -12.29 6.61
CA VAL A 143 6.30 -11.54 7.87
C VAL A 143 5.29 -10.43 7.71
N TYR A 144 4.32 -10.42 8.60
CA TYR A 144 3.25 -9.44 8.68
C TYR A 144 3.43 -8.62 9.95
N MET A 145 3.62 -7.32 9.85
CA MET A 145 3.89 -6.41 10.96
C MET A 145 2.79 -5.36 11.06
N VAL A 146 2.37 -5.05 12.28
CA VAL A 146 1.38 -4.01 12.57
C VAL A 146 2.01 -2.97 13.49
N PRO A 147 2.75 -1.99 12.95
CA PRO A 147 3.30 -0.88 13.72
C PRO A 147 2.23 -0.05 14.42
N GLU A 148 1.05 0.11 13.79
CA GLU A 148 -0.07 0.91 14.30
C GLU A 148 -1.40 0.31 13.84
N GLY A 149 -2.40 0.28 14.73
CA GLY A 149 -3.75 -0.15 14.45
C GLY A 149 -4.00 -1.65 14.66
N LYS A 150 -4.87 -2.26 13.84
CA LYS A 150 -5.31 -3.66 13.99
C LYS A 150 -5.50 -4.32 12.63
N VAL A 151 -5.05 -5.56 12.51
CA VAL A 151 -5.16 -6.40 11.30
C VAL A 151 -5.82 -7.72 11.62
N GLU A 152 -6.80 -8.10 10.81
CA GLU A 152 -7.31 -9.46 10.73
C GLU A 152 -6.54 -10.20 9.63
N LEU A 153 -5.66 -11.13 10.02
CA LEU A 153 -4.83 -11.93 9.13
C LEU A 153 -5.44 -13.32 8.97
N LYS A 154 -5.84 -13.66 7.75
CA LYS A 154 -6.40 -14.98 7.41
C LYS A 154 -5.39 -15.77 6.57
N ILE A 155 -5.02 -16.95 7.06
CA ILE A 155 -4.12 -17.91 6.38
C ILE A 155 -4.83 -19.26 6.29
N GLY A 156 -5.20 -19.67 5.08
CA GLY A 156 -6.06 -20.83 4.88
C GLY A 156 -7.38 -20.68 5.63
N THR A 157 -7.69 -21.63 6.53
CA THR A 157 -8.90 -21.61 7.38
C THR A 157 -8.71 -20.90 8.71
N ARG A 158 -7.49 -20.53 9.09
CA ARG A 158 -7.16 -19.90 10.37
C ARG A 158 -7.16 -18.39 10.26
N THR A 159 -7.72 -17.74 11.28
CA THR A 159 -7.73 -16.28 11.41
C THR A 159 -6.98 -15.86 12.67
N PHE A 160 -6.09 -14.88 12.53
CA PHE A 160 -5.31 -14.29 13.60
C PHE A 160 -5.61 -12.80 13.69
N ILE A 161 -5.73 -12.29 14.90
CA ILE A 161 -5.82 -10.86 15.15
C ILE A 161 -4.45 -10.35 15.56
N LEU A 162 -3.91 -9.42 14.79
CA LEU A 162 -2.69 -8.70 15.12
C LEU A 162 -3.06 -7.30 15.61
N ASN A 163 -2.70 -7.00 16.84
CA ASN A 163 -2.85 -5.67 17.39
C ASN A 163 -1.59 -4.83 17.14
N GLU A 164 -1.67 -3.55 17.42
CA GLU A 164 -0.54 -2.63 17.39
C GLU A 164 0.68 -3.19 18.11
N GLY A 165 1.86 -3.01 17.52
CA GLY A 165 3.12 -3.51 18.05
C GLY A 165 3.28 -5.04 17.95
N GLN A 166 2.45 -5.72 17.17
CA GLN A 166 2.57 -7.15 16.94
C GLN A 166 3.03 -7.49 15.52
N MET A 167 3.59 -8.69 15.37
CA MET A 167 3.91 -9.30 14.09
C MET A 167 3.54 -10.77 14.07
N PHE A 168 3.34 -11.31 12.89
CA PHE A 168 3.15 -12.72 12.61
C PHE A 168 4.21 -13.18 11.62
N VAL A 169 4.78 -14.37 11.83
CA VAL A 169 5.76 -14.96 10.94
C VAL A 169 5.23 -16.31 10.47
N ARG A 170 5.05 -16.44 9.17
CA ARG A 170 4.78 -17.71 8.50
C ARG A 170 6.07 -18.20 7.86
N GLN A 171 6.47 -19.42 8.15
CA GLN A 171 7.59 -20.09 7.49
C GLN A 171 7.04 -21.25 6.64
N GLU A 172 7.63 -21.43 5.46
CA GLU A 172 7.31 -22.58 4.62
C GLU A 172 7.53 -23.88 5.38
N ASN A 173 6.61 -24.84 5.21
CA ASN A 173 6.68 -26.17 5.84
C ASN A 173 6.73 -26.18 7.37
N LYS A 174 6.40 -25.08 8.05
CA LYS A 174 6.25 -25.04 9.50
C LYS A 174 4.81 -24.78 9.92
N PRO A 175 4.38 -25.32 11.07
CA PRO A 175 3.09 -25.00 11.66
C PRO A 175 2.93 -23.50 11.86
N LEU A 176 1.67 -23.01 11.74
CA LEU A 176 1.35 -21.62 12.04
C LEU A 176 1.44 -21.40 13.56
N ASP A 177 2.24 -20.42 13.95
CA ASP A 177 2.48 -20.02 15.34
C ASP A 177 1.46 -18.93 15.78
N ARG A 178 1.74 -18.22 16.85
CA ARG A 178 0.93 -17.11 17.38
C ARG A 178 1.55 -15.77 17.00
N PRO A 179 0.76 -14.69 16.97
CA PRO A 179 1.30 -13.33 16.89
C PRO A 179 2.27 -13.08 18.06
N ARG A 180 3.36 -12.37 17.76
CA ARG A 180 4.39 -12.01 18.76
C ARG A 180 4.68 -10.53 18.72
N LYS A 181 5.37 -10.00 19.73
CA LYS A 181 5.76 -8.59 19.81
C LYS A 181 6.66 -8.20 18.64
N LEU A 182 6.37 -7.07 18.02
CA LEU A 182 7.22 -6.45 17.02
C LEU A 182 8.35 -5.69 17.74
N ASP A 183 9.56 -6.16 17.57
CA ASP A 183 10.73 -5.47 18.13
C ASP A 183 11.13 -4.25 17.28
N LYS A 184 11.80 -3.29 17.92
CA LYS A 184 12.23 -2.04 17.29
C LYS A 184 13.17 -2.29 16.11
N LYS A 185 14.11 -3.26 16.25
CA LYS A 185 15.08 -3.59 15.21
C LYS A 185 14.38 -4.07 13.92
N ARG A 186 13.37 -4.93 14.05
CA ARG A 186 12.59 -5.45 12.91
C ARG A 186 11.76 -4.35 12.24
N ARG A 187 11.12 -3.48 13.04
CA ARG A 187 10.41 -2.29 12.53
C ARG A 187 11.33 -1.39 11.71
N ASP A 188 12.45 -0.98 12.28
CA ASP A 188 13.43 -0.13 11.62
C ASP A 188 14.01 -0.76 10.35
N GLN A 189 14.19 -2.07 10.35
CA GLN A 189 14.67 -2.81 9.18
C GLN A 189 13.64 -2.81 8.06
N MET A 190 12.38 -3.04 8.35
CA MET A 190 11.28 -2.98 7.38
C MET A 190 11.17 -1.58 6.76
N GLU A 191 11.22 -0.52 7.58
CA GLU A 191 11.16 0.86 7.07
C GLU A 191 12.32 1.19 6.13
N ARG A 192 13.54 0.78 6.49
CA ARG A 192 14.71 0.95 5.61
C ARG A 192 14.57 0.15 4.31
N ARG A 193 14.13 -1.11 4.38
CA ARG A 193 14.01 -1.99 3.21
C ARG A 193 12.89 -1.58 2.26
N SER A 194 11.75 -1.11 2.78
CA SER A 194 10.67 -0.56 1.96
C SER A 194 11.01 0.81 1.36
N GLY A 195 12.06 1.48 1.84
CA GLY A 195 12.41 2.85 1.45
C GLY A 195 11.47 3.91 2.02
N ALA A 196 10.63 3.57 2.99
CA ALA A 196 9.62 4.46 3.52
C ALA A 196 10.22 5.73 4.14
N ARG A 197 11.32 5.62 4.89
CA ARG A 197 12.01 6.76 5.52
C ARG A 197 12.55 7.76 4.51
N ASP A 198 13.19 7.26 3.46
CA ASP A 198 13.82 8.13 2.45
C ASP A 198 12.74 8.79 1.60
N ASN A 199 11.72 8.02 1.23
CA ASN A 199 10.60 8.51 0.44
C ASN A 199 9.74 9.54 1.20
N GLU A 200 9.58 9.40 2.53
CA GLU A 200 8.88 10.37 3.38
C GLU A 200 9.62 11.71 3.44
N ARG A 201 10.96 11.69 3.49
CA ARG A 201 11.79 12.90 3.42
C ARG A 201 11.70 13.60 2.06
N GLU A 202 11.78 12.85 0.97
CA GLU A 202 11.69 13.37 -0.40
C GLU A 202 10.30 13.93 -0.72
N SER A 203 9.22 13.33 -0.17
CA SER A 203 7.83 13.76 -0.42
C SER A 203 7.34 14.89 0.49
N GLY A 204 8.10 15.28 1.52
CA GLY A 204 7.69 16.26 2.53
C GLY A 204 6.51 15.80 3.41
N PHE A 205 6.13 14.52 3.33
CA PHE A 205 4.97 13.97 4.05
C PHE A 205 5.31 13.61 5.51
N GLY A 206 6.58 13.30 5.80
CA GLY A 206 7.04 12.87 7.14
C GLY A 206 6.95 13.96 8.21
N GLU A 207 7.09 15.24 7.83
CA GLU A 207 7.03 16.34 8.78
C GLU A 207 5.61 16.67 9.28
N ARG A 208 4.57 16.32 8.50
CA ARG A 208 3.17 16.65 8.88
C ARG A 208 2.50 15.65 9.80
N THR A 209 3.03 14.44 9.94
CA THR A 209 2.45 13.39 10.80
C THR A 209 3.02 13.37 12.22
N GLN A 210 4.17 14.01 12.47
CA GLN A 210 4.77 14.07 13.81
C GLN A 210 4.30 15.26 14.68
N THR A 211 3.57 16.22 14.14
CA THR A 211 3.20 17.47 14.85
C THR A 211 1.80 17.49 15.45
N LYS A 212 1.13 16.33 15.63
CA LYS A 212 -0.18 16.27 16.30
C LYS A 212 -0.26 15.26 17.43
N SER A 213 0.75 15.22 18.27
CA SER A 213 0.62 14.63 19.61
C SER A 213 1.57 15.30 20.60
N VAL A 214 1.41 16.59 20.86
CA VAL A 214 1.82 17.22 22.14
C VAL A 214 1.03 18.52 22.31
N ASN A 215 0.21 18.55 23.36
CA ASN A 215 -0.22 19.69 24.16
C ASN A 215 -0.99 20.85 23.51
N THR A 216 -2.27 20.93 23.81
CA THR A 216 -2.84 22.20 24.27
C THR A 216 -3.89 21.90 25.34
N VAL A 217 -3.43 21.74 26.57
CA VAL A 217 -4.18 22.14 27.74
C VAL A 217 -3.62 23.49 28.12
N GLU A 218 -4.14 24.56 27.57
CA GLU A 218 -3.96 25.89 28.09
C GLU A 218 -5.30 26.45 28.55
N LYS A 219 -5.27 26.74 29.85
CA LYS A 219 -6.26 27.33 30.70
C LYS A 219 -6.95 28.54 30.06
N CYS A 220 -8.27 28.49 29.91
CA CYS A 220 -9.08 29.69 29.95
C CYS A 220 -9.27 30.10 31.42
N ASN A 221 -8.53 31.11 31.88
CA ASN A 221 -8.87 31.91 33.05
C ASN A 221 -9.77 33.06 32.58
N TYR A 222 -11.01 33.02 33.05
CA TYR A 222 -11.87 34.22 33.05
C TYR A 222 -11.47 35.16 34.17
N ARG A 223 -11.33 36.41 33.83
CA ARG A 223 -11.66 37.55 34.62
C ARG A 223 -12.71 38.36 33.91
#